data_c041fb215315bb297626e5be240efd01
#
_entry.id   c041fb215315bb297626e5be240efd01
#
_cell.length_a   1.000
_cell.length_b   1.000
_cell.length_c   1.000
_cell.angle_alpha   90.00
_cell.angle_beta   90.00
_cell.angle_gamma   90.00
#
_symmetry.space_group_name_H-M   'P 1'
#
loop_
_entity.id
_entity.type
_entity.pdbx_description
1 polymer ?
#
loop_
_entity_poly.entity_id
_entity_poly.type
_entity_poly.pdbx_seq_one_letter_code
_entity_poly.pdbx_strand_id
1 'polypeptide(L)'
;MKKNLLILTFMLSFLSNLFAQKHEVGIVLSGGGALGYAHIGALQALEEYGIHPTIVSGASMGSIIGAFYANGYSPKQMREFVKFEKFYKSTKIIAPLLQINQLGFFSQKNILQLLNKYIPHNSFDSLRYPLFVSVANLTKGNVEYINSSDSLHSYVLASSAIPTIFDAVKINNNIYVDGGILNNFPAQPIRKQCKYLIGIDVKANNEFDKAKRIKDIFMRTLNVIIIQNSTEGRAMCDVLISPEANQKYNEFSFAAFDKIYKYGYDATKKYLEENPEIVKKLRGKD
;
A
#
# COMPACT_ATOMS: atom_id res chain seq x y z
N MET A 1 -51.95 6.86 -7.96
CA MET A 1 -51.05 5.68 -7.75
C MET A 1 -49.63 5.86 -8.28
N LYS A 2 -49.39 6.32 -9.51
CA LYS A 2 -48.01 6.49 -10.07
C LYS A 2 -47.13 7.49 -9.30
N LYS A 3 -47.67 8.60 -8.76
CA LYS A 3 -46.89 9.59 -7.99
C LYS A 3 -46.38 9.05 -6.64
N ASN A 4 -47.20 8.22 -5.96
CA ASN A 4 -46.77 7.62 -4.68
C ASN A 4 -45.75 6.51 -4.84
N LEU A 5 -45.74 5.82 -6.00
CA LEU A 5 -44.72 4.80 -6.33
C LEU A 5 -43.36 5.44 -6.62
N LEU A 6 -43.34 6.63 -7.26
CA LEU A 6 -42.09 7.37 -7.53
C LEU A 6 -41.43 7.89 -6.24
N ILE A 7 -42.24 8.36 -5.29
CA ILE A 7 -41.78 8.85 -3.99
C ILE A 7 -41.24 7.69 -3.15
N LEU A 8 -41.89 6.52 -3.21
CA LEU A 8 -41.43 5.33 -2.49
C LEU A 8 -40.10 4.77 -3.06
N THR A 9 -39.94 4.78 -4.40
CA THR A 9 -38.67 4.39 -5.06
C THR A 9 -37.55 5.38 -4.75
N PHE A 10 -37.84 6.67 -4.69
CA PHE A 10 -36.86 7.68 -4.33
C PHE A 10 -36.48 7.61 -2.84
N MET A 11 -37.41 7.34 -1.94
CA MET A 11 -37.14 7.08 -0.52
C MET A 11 -36.32 5.77 -0.31
N LEU A 12 -36.63 4.71 -1.04
CA LEU A 12 -35.86 3.45 -0.98
C LEU A 12 -34.44 3.61 -1.52
N SER A 13 -34.22 4.40 -2.57
CA SER A 13 -32.88 4.71 -3.07
C SER A 13 -32.09 5.64 -2.12
N PHE A 14 -32.76 6.47 -1.33
CA PHE A 14 -32.12 7.29 -0.28
C PHE A 14 -31.76 6.44 0.96
N LEU A 15 -32.60 5.46 1.31
CA LEU A 15 -32.36 4.54 2.41
C LEU A 15 -31.22 3.54 2.10
N SER A 16 -31.03 3.12 0.84
CA SER A 16 -29.92 2.26 0.45
C SER A 16 -28.53 2.93 0.58
N ASN A 17 -28.49 4.27 0.48
CA ASN A 17 -27.26 5.03 0.74
C ASN A 17 -26.93 5.23 2.23
N LEU A 18 -27.89 4.99 3.14
CA LEU A 18 -27.69 5.07 4.60
C LEU A 18 -27.09 3.78 5.19
N PHE A 19 -27.06 2.68 4.44
CA PHE A 19 -26.52 1.38 4.88
C PHE A 19 -25.25 0.98 4.15
N ALA A 20 -24.53 1.90 3.51
CA ALA A 20 -23.15 1.63 3.11
C ALA A 20 -22.36 1.33 4.40
N GLN A 21 -22.02 0.06 4.61
CA GLN A 21 -21.30 -0.41 5.79
C GLN A 21 -20.00 0.39 5.93
N LYS A 22 -20.01 1.35 6.86
CA LYS A 22 -18.86 2.20 7.10
C LYS A 22 -17.88 1.41 7.93
N HIS A 23 -16.68 1.20 7.41
CA HIS A 23 -15.60 0.57 8.17
C HIS A 23 -15.24 1.43 9.37
N GLU A 24 -15.04 0.80 10.55
CA GLU A 24 -14.63 1.56 11.74
C GLU A 24 -13.22 2.12 11.52
N VAL A 25 -12.28 1.29 11.10
CA VAL A 25 -10.88 1.68 10.88
C VAL A 25 -10.44 1.29 9.47
N GLY A 26 -9.90 2.26 8.74
CA GLY A 26 -9.19 2.06 7.48
C GLY A 26 -7.69 2.27 7.65
N ILE A 27 -6.90 1.69 6.72
CA ILE A 27 -5.44 1.87 6.73
C ILE A 27 -4.90 2.21 5.33
N VAL A 28 -4.00 3.19 5.30
CA VAL A 28 -3.22 3.56 4.11
C VAL A 28 -1.77 3.16 4.31
N LEU A 29 -1.21 2.43 3.35
CA LEU A 29 0.17 1.96 3.33
C LEU A 29 0.91 2.61 2.16
N SER A 30 1.87 3.47 2.45
CA SER A 30 2.66 4.15 1.40
C SER A 30 3.54 3.20 0.61
N GLY A 31 3.94 3.59 -0.59
CA GLY A 31 5.06 2.98 -1.27
C GLY A 31 6.39 3.30 -0.59
N GLY A 32 7.42 2.51 -0.88
CA GLY A 32 8.76 2.74 -0.30
C GLY A 32 9.76 1.60 -0.47
N GLY A 33 9.50 0.64 -1.35
CA GLY A 33 10.39 -0.52 -1.56
C GLY A 33 10.66 -1.27 -0.27
N ALA A 34 11.92 -1.54 0.06
CA ALA A 34 12.31 -2.25 1.27
C ALA A 34 11.85 -1.56 2.57
N LEU A 35 11.70 -0.23 2.58
CA LEU A 35 11.17 0.52 3.73
C LEU A 35 9.75 0.05 4.11
N GLY A 36 8.99 -0.47 3.15
CA GLY A 36 7.64 -1.02 3.38
C GLY A 36 7.60 -2.23 4.31
N TYR A 37 8.73 -2.85 4.65
CA TYR A 37 8.76 -3.84 5.73
C TYR A 37 8.33 -3.27 7.09
N ALA A 38 8.43 -1.95 7.27
CA ALA A 38 7.91 -1.26 8.44
C ALA A 38 6.37 -1.36 8.55
N HIS A 39 5.65 -1.53 7.43
CA HIS A 39 4.20 -1.75 7.47
C HIS A 39 3.83 -3.01 8.24
N ILE A 40 4.61 -4.10 8.07
CA ILE A 40 4.36 -5.36 8.80
C ILE A 40 4.54 -5.13 10.30
N GLY A 41 5.59 -4.39 10.69
CA GLY A 41 5.83 -4.04 12.08
C GLY A 41 4.73 -3.14 12.67
N ALA A 42 4.30 -2.15 11.90
CA ALA A 42 3.21 -1.25 12.30
C ALA A 42 1.88 -2.01 12.49
N LEU A 43 1.52 -2.88 11.53
CA LEU A 43 0.33 -3.74 11.63
C LEU A 43 0.40 -4.67 12.85
N GLN A 44 1.60 -5.21 13.19
CA GLN A 44 1.79 -6.04 14.39
C GLN A 44 1.49 -5.25 15.67
N ALA A 45 1.99 -4.02 15.78
CA ALA A 45 1.73 -3.19 16.94
C ALA A 45 0.25 -2.80 17.04
N LEU A 46 -0.42 -2.48 15.92
CA LEU A 46 -1.86 -2.21 15.90
C LEU A 46 -2.67 -3.42 16.39
N GLU A 47 -2.34 -4.62 15.90
CA GLU A 47 -3.01 -5.87 16.29
C GLU A 47 -2.85 -6.15 17.80
N GLU A 48 -1.65 -5.96 18.37
CA GLU A 48 -1.39 -6.13 19.81
C GLU A 48 -2.19 -5.14 20.68
N TYR A 49 -2.51 -3.98 20.14
CA TYR A 49 -3.39 -2.99 20.78
C TYR A 49 -4.89 -3.24 20.48
N GLY A 50 -5.24 -4.33 19.79
CA GLY A 50 -6.62 -4.69 19.44
C GLY A 50 -7.23 -3.76 18.39
N ILE A 51 -6.40 -3.16 17.52
CA ILE A 51 -6.82 -2.29 16.42
C ILE A 51 -6.68 -3.09 15.13
N HIS A 52 -7.81 -3.33 14.44
CA HIS A 52 -7.88 -4.18 13.25
C HIS A 52 -8.51 -3.41 12.09
N PRO A 53 -7.71 -2.77 11.22
CA PRO A 53 -8.24 -2.14 10.01
C PRO A 53 -8.98 -3.14 9.11
N THR A 54 -10.14 -2.75 8.60
CA THR A 54 -11.02 -3.62 7.79
C THR A 54 -11.19 -3.13 6.36
N ILE A 55 -10.50 -2.07 5.96
CA ILE A 55 -10.37 -1.58 4.59
C ILE A 55 -8.95 -1.06 4.39
N VAL A 56 -8.34 -1.39 3.27
CA VAL A 56 -6.92 -1.15 3.00
C VAL A 56 -6.74 -0.39 1.70
N SER A 57 -5.84 0.58 1.70
CA SER A 57 -5.36 1.22 0.48
C SER A 57 -3.83 1.25 0.47
N GLY A 58 -3.21 0.99 -0.69
CA GLY A 58 -1.75 0.94 -0.76
C GLY A 58 -1.19 1.27 -2.14
N ALA A 59 0.08 1.70 -2.14
CA ALA A 59 0.89 1.92 -3.33
C ALA A 59 2.19 1.11 -3.24
N SER A 60 2.69 0.60 -4.36
CA SER A 60 3.98 -0.08 -4.43
C SER A 60 4.11 -1.20 -3.37
N MET A 61 5.15 -1.21 -2.54
CA MET A 61 5.28 -2.17 -1.43
C MET A 61 4.09 -2.13 -0.47
N GLY A 62 3.45 -0.98 -0.29
CA GLY A 62 2.23 -0.86 0.51
C GLY A 62 1.05 -1.64 -0.10
N SER A 63 0.96 -1.74 -1.43
CA SER A 63 -0.04 -2.58 -2.09
C SER A 63 0.26 -4.08 -1.93
N ILE A 64 1.54 -4.48 -1.94
CA ILE A 64 1.95 -5.88 -1.71
C ILE A 64 1.60 -6.30 -0.28
N ILE A 65 2.03 -5.54 0.72
CA ILE A 65 1.73 -5.83 2.13
C ILE A 65 0.22 -5.74 2.38
N GLY A 66 -0.44 -4.74 1.78
CA GLY A 66 -1.89 -4.57 1.83
C GLY A 66 -2.65 -5.76 1.26
N ALA A 67 -2.19 -6.36 0.16
CA ALA A 67 -2.81 -7.55 -0.44
C ALA A 67 -2.73 -8.77 0.49
N PHE A 68 -1.58 -9.01 1.13
CA PHE A 68 -1.46 -10.09 2.11
C PHE A 68 -2.35 -9.85 3.34
N TYR A 69 -2.36 -8.62 3.87
CA TYR A 69 -3.21 -8.27 5.00
C TYR A 69 -4.71 -8.39 4.63
N ALA A 70 -5.09 -7.85 3.48
CA ALA A 70 -6.46 -7.93 2.99
C ALA A 70 -6.92 -9.37 2.70
N ASN A 71 -6.00 -10.27 2.32
CA ASN A 71 -6.28 -11.70 2.19
C ASN A 71 -6.47 -12.41 3.54
N GLY A 72 -6.19 -11.74 4.68
CA GLY A 72 -6.41 -12.26 6.03
C GLY A 72 -5.16 -12.80 6.73
N TYR A 73 -3.96 -12.59 6.18
CA TYR A 73 -2.73 -12.92 6.88
C TYR A 73 -2.48 -11.97 8.05
N SER A 74 -2.18 -12.53 9.22
CA SER A 74 -1.70 -11.74 10.34
C SER A 74 -0.29 -11.19 10.09
N PRO A 75 0.09 -10.07 10.73
CA PRO A 75 1.45 -9.53 10.63
C PRO A 75 2.54 -10.54 11.01
N LYS A 76 2.27 -11.40 11.99
CA LYS A 76 3.17 -12.49 12.38
C LYS A 76 3.37 -13.49 11.22
N GLN A 77 2.30 -13.95 10.57
CA GLN A 77 2.40 -14.84 9.41
C GLN A 77 3.15 -14.16 8.25
N MET A 78 2.88 -12.88 7.97
CA MET A 78 3.61 -12.13 6.94
C MET A 78 5.11 -12.06 7.24
N ARG A 79 5.50 -11.83 8.48
CA ARG A 79 6.90 -11.86 8.91
C ARG A 79 7.55 -13.24 8.72
N GLU A 80 6.83 -14.31 9.04
CA GLU A 80 7.32 -15.69 8.91
C GLU A 80 7.54 -16.07 7.45
N PHE A 81 6.60 -15.80 6.54
CA PHE A 81 6.82 -16.17 5.15
C PHE A 81 7.87 -15.30 4.44
N VAL A 82 8.00 -13.99 4.79
CA VAL A 82 9.11 -13.17 4.28
C VAL A 82 10.47 -13.81 4.67
N LYS A 83 10.58 -14.34 5.89
CA LYS A 83 11.79 -15.06 6.35
C LYS A 83 11.96 -16.42 5.67
N PHE A 84 10.90 -17.22 5.61
CA PHE A 84 10.92 -18.55 5.01
C PHE A 84 11.31 -18.50 3.53
N GLU A 85 10.69 -17.60 2.76
CA GLU A 85 10.99 -17.41 1.34
C GLU A 85 12.34 -16.69 1.11
N LYS A 86 13.00 -16.25 2.19
CA LYS A 86 14.21 -15.43 2.11
C LYS A 86 14.00 -14.19 1.21
N PHE A 87 12.77 -13.65 1.24
CA PHE A 87 12.37 -12.53 0.39
C PHE A 87 13.18 -11.25 0.67
N TYR A 88 13.84 -11.17 1.84
CA TYR A 88 14.80 -10.14 2.19
C TYR A 88 16.14 -10.23 1.42
N LYS A 89 16.40 -11.32 0.68
CA LYS A 89 17.59 -11.39 -0.19
C LYS A 89 17.30 -10.64 -1.49
N SER A 90 18.12 -9.65 -1.81
CA SER A 90 17.97 -8.83 -3.03
C SER A 90 17.87 -9.67 -4.31
N THR A 91 18.56 -10.81 -4.36
CA THR A 91 18.48 -11.78 -5.47
C THR A 91 17.10 -12.40 -5.67
N LYS A 92 16.23 -12.35 -4.64
CA LYS A 92 14.86 -12.84 -4.72
C LYS A 92 13.86 -11.77 -5.20
N ILE A 93 14.23 -10.50 -5.14
CA ILE A 93 13.37 -9.40 -5.54
C ILE A 93 13.83 -8.84 -6.89
N ILE A 94 15.15 -8.68 -7.05
CA ILE A 94 15.79 -8.17 -8.25
C ILE A 94 16.50 -9.33 -8.92
N ALA A 95 15.84 -9.98 -9.88
CA ALA A 95 16.51 -10.94 -10.75
C ALA A 95 17.17 -10.15 -11.90
N PRO A 96 18.51 -10.21 -12.08
CA PRO A 96 19.13 -9.56 -13.21
C PRO A 96 18.74 -10.30 -14.49
N LEU A 97 17.93 -9.67 -15.32
CA LEU A 97 17.60 -10.10 -16.66
C LEU A 97 17.85 -8.92 -17.59
N LEU A 98 19.09 -8.76 -18.03
CA LEU A 98 19.44 -7.94 -19.18
C LEU A 98 18.84 -8.58 -20.43
N GLN A 99 17.56 -8.30 -20.72
CA GLN A 99 16.95 -8.61 -22.00
C GLN A 99 16.61 -7.27 -22.69
N ILE A 100 17.29 -7.04 -23.80
CA ILE A 100 17.29 -5.78 -24.57
C ILE A 100 15.91 -5.37 -25.10
N ASN A 101 14.89 -6.23 -24.99
CA ASN A 101 13.54 -6.00 -25.49
C ASN A 101 12.48 -5.84 -24.38
N GLN A 102 12.88 -5.60 -23.12
CA GLN A 102 11.96 -5.41 -22.00
C GLN A 102 11.78 -3.93 -21.66
N LEU A 103 10.62 -3.59 -21.10
CA LEU A 103 10.26 -2.23 -20.71
C LEU A 103 10.90 -1.80 -19.35
N GLY A 104 11.79 -2.62 -18.78
CA GLY A 104 12.52 -2.37 -17.54
C GLY A 104 13.79 -3.22 -17.42
N PHE A 105 14.63 -2.95 -16.42
CA PHE A 105 15.89 -3.67 -16.21
C PHE A 105 15.73 -4.97 -15.39
N PHE A 106 14.64 -5.10 -14.64
CA PHE A 106 14.41 -6.23 -13.73
C PHE A 106 13.00 -6.79 -13.86
N SER A 107 12.86 -8.10 -13.66
CA SER A 107 11.57 -8.79 -13.68
C SER A 107 10.98 -8.93 -12.28
N GLN A 108 9.66 -8.76 -12.17
CA GLN A 108 8.90 -8.97 -10.94
C GLN A 108 8.45 -10.43 -10.75
N LYS A 109 9.03 -11.38 -11.49
CA LYS A 109 8.64 -12.81 -11.47
C LYS A 109 8.58 -13.40 -10.05
N ASN A 110 9.53 -13.02 -9.19
CA ASN A 110 9.57 -13.54 -7.82
C ASN A 110 8.42 -13.00 -6.96
N ILE A 111 7.99 -11.74 -7.19
CA ILE A 111 6.81 -11.17 -6.51
C ILE A 111 5.56 -11.90 -6.98
N LEU A 112 5.43 -12.14 -8.28
CA LEU A 112 4.31 -12.91 -8.83
C LEU A 112 4.24 -14.33 -8.27
N GLN A 113 5.37 -15.02 -8.15
CA GLN A 113 5.44 -16.35 -7.53
C GLN A 113 4.97 -16.32 -6.07
N LEU A 114 5.35 -15.30 -5.32
CA LEU A 114 4.91 -15.11 -3.94
C LEU A 114 3.39 -14.89 -3.87
N LEU A 115 2.86 -14.00 -4.72
CA LEU A 115 1.42 -13.73 -4.79
C LEU A 115 0.63 -15.00 -5.16
N ASN A 116 1.04 -15.72 -6.20
CA ASN A 116 0.40 -16.98 -6.62
C ASN A 116 0.39 -18.04 -5.50
N LYS A 117 1.47 -18.12 -4.71
CA LYS A 117 1.58 -19.09 -3.63
C LYS A 117 0.68 -18.78 -2.44
N TYR A 118 0.63 -17.51 -2.03
CA TYR A 118 -0.03 -17.10 -0.78
C TYR A 118 -1.40 -16.46 -1.00
N ILE A 119 -1.71 -15.99 -2.21
CA ILE A 119 -3.02 -15.45 -2.59
C ILE A 119 -3.47 -16.20 -3.86
N PRO A 120 -3.89 -17.47 -3.76
CA PRO A 120 -4.15 -18.30 -4.95
C PRO A 120 -5.35 -17.81 -5.78
N HIS A 121 -6.28 -17.09 -5.18
CA HIS A 121 -7.41 -16.48 -5.87
C HIS A 121 -7.02 -15.09 -6.39
N ASN A 122 -6.81 -14.97 -7.69
CA ASN A 122 -6.36 -13.73 -8.34
C ASN A 122 -7.51 -12.73 -8.56
N SER A 123 -8.34 -12.51 -7.53
CA SER A 123 -9.49 -11.60 -7.59
C SER A 123 -9.56 -10.72 -6.34
N PHE A 124 -9.87 -9.44 -6.53
CA PHE A 124 -10.13 -8.52 -5.41
C PHE A 124 -11.33 -8.95 -4.57
N ASP A 125 -12.36 -9.53 -5.20
CA ASP A 125 -13.59 -9.96 -4.53
C ASP A 125 -13.38 -11.18 -3.61
N SER A 126 -12.26 -11.91 -3.79
CA SER A 126 -11.88 -13.03 -2.92
C SER A 126 -11.16 -12.63 -1.65
N LEU A 127 -10.77 -11.37 -1.51
CA LEU A 127 -10.08 -10.85 -0.34
C LEU A 127 -11.03 -10.73 0.86
N ARG A 128 -10.52 -10.98 2.05
CA ARG A 128 -11.28 -10.84 3.30
C ARG A 128 -11.67 -9.37 3.57
N TYR A 129 -10.79 -8.44 3.21
CA TYR A 129 -11.02 -7.00 3.36
C TYR A 129 -10.90 -6.31 2.00
N PRO A 130 -11.72 -5.27 1.73
CA PRO A 130 -11.55 -4.45 0.53
C PRO A 130 -10.13 -3.88 0.46
N LEU A 131 -9.51 -4.02 -0.71
CA LEU A 131 -8.20 -3.47 -1.02
C LEU A 131 -8.30 -2.49 -2.18
N PHE A 132 -7.69 -1.33 -2.04
CA PHE A 132 -7.51 -0.34 -3.10
C PHE A 132 -6.03 -0.25 -3.47
N VAL A 133 -5.71 -0.58 -4.71
CA VAL A 133 -4.34 -0.55 -5.25
C VAL A 133 -4.16 0.68 -6.12
N SER A 134 -3.24 1.57 -5.74
CA SER A 134 -2.87 2.73 -6.55
C SER A 134 -1.95 2.31 -7.70
N VAL A 135 -2.31 2.67 -8.94
CA VAL A 135 -1.50 2.45 -10.14
C VAL A 135 -1.46 3.71 -11.00
N ALA A 136 -0.35 3.95 -11.68
CA ALA A 136 -0.25 5.01 -12.67
C ALA A 136 -0.51 4.45 -14.07
N ASN A 137 -1.61 4.86 -14.68
CA ASN A 137 -1.96 4.48 -16.05
C ASN A 137 -1.25 5.42 -17.04
N LEU A 138 -0.21 4.94 -17.68
CA LEU A 138 0.56 5.73 -18.67
C LEU A 138 -0.21 5.97 -19.96
N THR A 139 -1.13 5.07 -20.33
CA THR A 139 -1.92 5.22 -21.56
C THR A 139 -2.92 6.37 -21.42
N LYS A 140 -3.51 6.56 -20.23
CA LYS A 140 -4.49 7.62 -19.95
C LYS A 140 -3.89 8.85 -19.28
N GLY A 141 -2.68 8.74 -18.73
CA GLY A 141 -2.01 9.84 -18.01
C GLY A 141 -2.61 10.17 -16.64
N ASN A 142 -3.23 9.19 -15.95
CA ASN A 142 -3.89 9.42 -14.65
C ASN A 142 -3.56 8.33 -13.63
N VAL A 143 -3.83 8.63 -12.35
CA VAL A 143 -3.84 7.62 -11.29
C VAL A 143 -5.18 6.87 -11.32
N GLU A 144 -5.11 5.56 -11.11
CA GLU A 144 -6.30 4.72 -10.91
C GLU A 144 -6.17 3.99 -9.56
N TYR A 145 -7.31 3.84 -8.87
CA TYR A 145 -7.40 3.09 -7.61
C TYR A 145 -8.25 1.84 -7.86
N ILE A 146 -7.58 0.72 -8.01
CA ILE A 146 -8.23 -0.54 -8.40
C ILE A 146 -8.64 -1.31 -7.14
N ASN A 147 -9.93 -1.68 -7.08
CA ASN A 147 -10.50 -2.44 -5.97
C ASN A 147 -11.44 -3.57 -6.42
N SER A 148 -11.56 -3.79 -7.73
CA SER A 148 -12.36 -4.87 -8.31
C SER A 148 -11.73 -5.33 -9.61
N SER A 149 -11.43 -6.61 -9.74
CA SER A 149 -10.92 -7.25 -10.95
C SER A 149 -10.52 -8.69 -10.64
N ASP A 150 -10.55 -9.57 -11.64
CA ASP A 150 -9.95 -10.92 -11.61
C ASP A 150 -8.47 -10.91 -12.02
N SER A 151 -7.79 -9.79 -11.81
CA SER A 151 -6.37 -9.58 -12.11
C SER A 151 -5.63 -8.90 -10.98
N LEU A 152 -5.95 -9.26 -9.72
CA LEU A 152 -5.34 -8.72 -8.50
C LEU A 152 -3.81 -8.70 -8.58
N HIS A 153 -3.20 -9.84 -8.95
CA HIS A 153 -1.74 -9.94 -9.00
C HIS A 153 -1.13 -8.97 -10.01
N SER A 154 -1.75 -8.84 -11.21
CA SER A 154 -1.26 -7.92 -12.22
C SER A 154 -1.30 -6.46 -11.76
N TYR A 155 -2.34 -6.05 -11.04
CA TYR A 155 -2.43 -4.69 -10.52
C TYR A 155 -1.48 -4.45 -9.34
N VAL A 156 -1.25 -5.44 -8.46
CA VAL A 156 -0.25 -5.35 -7.41
C VAL A 156 1.16 -5.26 -8.00
N LEU A 157 1.46 -6.03 -9.05
CA LEU A 157 2.72 -5.91 -9.78
C LEU A 157 2.85 -4.54 -10.46
N ALA A 158 1.80 -4.08 -11.14
CA ALA A 158 1.77 -2.76 -11.76
C ALA A 158 2.05 -1.65 -10.75
N SER A 159 1.40 -1.72 -9.58
CA SER A 159 1.60 -0.79 -8.47
C SER A 159 3.04 -0.72 -7.96
N SER A 160 3.83 -1.79 -8.15
CA SER A 160 5.23 -1.87 -7.73
C SER A 160 6.24 -1.80 -8.88
N ALA A 161 5.77 -1.50 -10.10
CA ALA A 161 6.59 -1.39 -11.30
C ALA A 161 7.28 -0.02 -11.40
N ILE A 162 8.33 0.20 -10.59
CA ILE A 162 9.11 1.46 -10.63
C ILE A 162 9.67 1.65 -12.05
N PRO A 163 9.35 2.80 -12.71
CA PRO A 163 9.80 3.07 -14.07
C PRO A 163 11.31 2.90 -14.23
N THR A 164 11.74 2.33 -15.34
CA THR A 164 13.12 1.99 -15.70
C THR A 164 13.77 0.90 -14.85
N ILE A 165 13.28 0.61 -13.66
CA ILE A 165 13.81 -0.45 -12.80
C ILE A 165 13.11 -1.77 -13.09
N PHE A 166 11.78 -1.77 -13.05
CA PHE A 166 10.96 -2.94 -13.34
C PHE A 166 10.20 -2.79 -14.65
N ASP A 167 9.79 -3.92 -15.22
CA ASP A 167 8.95 -3.92 -16.39
C ASP A 167 7.59 -3.25 -16.13
N ALA A 168 7.16 -2.38 -17.03
CA ALA A 168 5.80 -1.87 -17.02
C ALA A 168 4.80 -3.01 -17.30
N VAL A 169 3.65 -2.97 -16.63
CA VAL A 169 2.65 -4.05 -16.73
C VAL A 169 1.56 -3.66 -17.72
N LYS A 170 1.34 -4.54 -18.72
CA LYS A 170 0.22 -4.42 -19.65
C LYS A 170 -1.00 -5.16 -19.09
N ILE A 171 -2.11 -4.43 -18.91
CA ILE A 171 -3.40 -5.01 -18.54
C ILE A 171 -4.44 -4.50 -19.55
N ASN A 172 -5.05 -5.42 -20.28
CA ASN A 172 -5.88 -5.10 -21.44
C ASN A 172 -5.10 -4.20 -22.43
N ASN A 173 -5.63 -3.03 -22.79
CA ASN A 173 -4.99 -2.08 -23.71
C ASN A 173 -4.23 -0.95 -23.00
N ASN A 174 -4.03 -1.03 -21.69
CA ASN A 174 -3.34 -0.01 -20.93
C ASN A 174 -1.97 -0.47 -20.43
N ILE A 175 -1.05 0.48 -20.30
CA ILE A 175 0.28 0.31 -19.73
C ILE A 175 0.29 0.97 -18.36
N TYR A 176 0.67 0.22 -17.34
CA TYR A 176 0.71 0.66 -15.96
C TYR A 176 2.12 0.61 -15.37
N VAL A 177 2.42 1.55 -14.50
CA VAL A 177 3.63 1.60 -13.69
C VAL A 177 3.28 1.90 -12.23
N ASP A 178 4.29 1.97 -11.39
CA ASP A 178 4.17 2.20 -9.95
C ASP A 178 3.25 3.38 -9.63
N GLY A 179 2.23 3.10 -8.81
CA GLY A 179 1.24 4.10 -8.39
C GLY A 179 1.85 5.27 -7.65
N GLY A 180 2.98 5.06 -6.98
CA GLY A 180 3.70 6.09 -6.27
C GLY A 180 4.15 7.28 -7.12
N ILE A 181 4.22 7.12 -8.45
CA ILE A 181 4.54 8.21 -9.37
C ILE A 181 3.47 9.31 -9.34
N LEU A 182 2.19 8.95 -9.19
CA LEU A 182 1.08 9.89 -9.19
C LEU A 182 0.39 10.03 -7.83
N ASN A 183 0.34 8.95 -7.04
CA ASN A 183 -0.14 8.98 -5.65
C ASN A 183 0.47 7.85 -4.83
N ASN A 184 1.48 8.19 -4.04
CA ASN A 184 2.20 7.22 -3.21
C ASN A 184 1.52 6.95 -1.86
N PHE A 185 0.54 7.76 -1.49
CA PHE A 185 -0.18 7.65 -0.21
C PHE A 185 -1.70 7.76 -0.44
N PRO A 186 -2.32 6.70 -1.02
CA PRO A 186 -3.67 6.75 -1.59
C PRO A 186 -4.76 6.68 -0.50
N ALA A 187 -4.98 7.77 0.22
CA ALA A 187 -6.04 7.92 1.23
C ALA A 187 -7.41 8.20 0.61
N GLN A 188 -7.43 8.89 -0.53
CA GLN A 188 -8.63 9.39 -1.20
C GLN A 188 -9.71 8.32 -1.42
N PRO A 189 -9.39 7.11 -1.94
CA PRO A 189 -10.41 6.12 -2.27
C PRO A 189 -11.12 5.55 -1.04
N ILE A 190 -10.49 5.58 0.15
CA ILE A 190 -11.07 4.96 1.34
C ILE A 190 -11.48 5.94 2.44
N ARG A 191 -11.06 7.23 2.37
CA ARG A 191 -11.33 8.21 3.45
C ARG A 191 -12.81 8.29 3.83
N LYS A 192 -13.72 8.31 2.85
CA LYS A 192 -15.17 8.42 3.09
C LYS A 192 -15.81 7.08 3.48
N GLN A 193 -15.07 5.97 3.39
CA GLN A 193 -15.57 4.63 3.65
C GLN A 193 -15.26 4.16 5.08
N CYS A 194 -14.45 4.88 5.84
CA CYS A 194 -14.09 4.55 7.22
C CYS A 194 -14.32 5.73 8.17
N LYS A 195 -14.59 5.42 9.44
CA LYS A 195 -14.74 6.41 10.50
C LYS A 195 -13.38 7.02 10.86
N TYR A 196 -12.41 6.15 11.12
CA TYR A 196 -11.01 6.52 11.40
C TYR A 196 -10.09 5.99 10.31
N LEU A 197 -9.13 6.82 9.90
CA LEU A 197 -8.13 6.47 8.91
C LEU A 197 -6.74 6.54 9.51
N ILE A 198 -6.06 5.40 9.55
CA ILE A 198 -4.65 5.29 9.94
C ILE A 198 -3.79 5.33 8.69
N GLY A 199 -2.76 6.16 8.69
CA GLY A 199 -1.75 6.20 7.66
C GLY A 199 -0.38 5.75 8.16
N ILE A 200 0.26 4.82 7.45
CA ILE A 200 1.66 4.45 7.70
C ILE A 200 2.48 4.94 6.51
N ASP A 201 3.29 5.97 6.75
CA ASP A 201 4.14 6.55 5.73
C ASP A 201 5.62 6.24 5.98
N VAL A 202 6.16 5.33 5.18
CA VAL A 202 7.57 4.90 5.29
C VAL A 202 8.53 5.76 4.45
N LYS A 203 8.00 6.78 3.75
CA LYS A 203 8.75 7.61 2.81
C LYS A 203 8.81 9.08 3.27
N ALA A 204 9.30 9.33 4.50
CA ALA A 204 9.51 10.68 4.99
C ALA A 204 10.58 11.44 4.16
N ASN A 205 10.59 12.76 4.26
CA ASN A 205 11.53 13.60 3.53
C ASN A 205 12.95 13.46 4.12
N ASN A 206 13.90 13.00 3.28
CA ASN A 206 15.31 12.94 3.63
C ASN A 206 16.06 14.02 2.88
N GLU A 207 17.04 14.62 3.54
CA GLU A 207 18.01 15.49 2.89
C GLU A 207 18.80 14.73 1.82
N PHE A 208 19.16 15.42 0.76
CA PHE A 208 19.89 14.85 -0.36
C PHE A 208 21.23 15.56 -0.50
N ASP A 209 22.25 14.94 0.06
CA ASP A 209 23.56 15.58 0.17
C ASP A 209 24.38 15.58 -1.12
N LYS A 210 24.39 14.49 -1.88
CA LYS A 210 25.33 14.34 -3.02
C LYS A 210 24.79 13.43 -4.11
N ALA A 211 24.62 13.97 -5.31
CA ALA A 211 24.49 13.20 -6.54
C ALA A 211 25.88 12.92 -7.12
N LYS A 212 26.22 11.66 -7.34
CA LYS A 212 27.47 11.24 -8.00
C LYS A 212 27.24 10.79 -9.44
N ARG A 213 26.02 10.37 -9.79
CA ARG A 213 25.67 9.75 -11.08
C ARG A 213 24.29 10.22 -11.52
N ILE A 214 24.03 10.15 -12.83
CA ILE A 214 22.72 10.47 -13.43
C ILE A 214 21.58 9.71 -12.73
N LYS A 215 21.80 8.42 -12.41
CA LYS A 215 20.80 7.62 -11.68
C LYS A 215 20.44 8.21 -10.30
N ASP A 216 21.38 8.85 -9.62
CA ASP A 216 21.15 9.41 -8.29
C ASP A 216 20.21 10.63 -8.41
N ILE A 217 20.37 11.45 -9.47
CA ILE A 217 19.46 12.54 -9.81
C ILE A 217 18.09 12.00 -10.18
N PHE A 218 18.02 10.97 -11.05
CA PHE A 218 16.76 10.36 -11.45
C PHE A 218 15.99 9.83 -10.24
N MET A 219 16.62 9.02 -9.37
CA MET A 219 16.00 8.50 -8.17
C MET A 219 15.58 9.60 -7.20
N ARG A 220 16.37 10.67 -7.07
CA ARG A 220 15.99 11.81 -6.24
C ARG A 220 14.78 12.53 -6.80
N THR A 221 14.72 12.72 -8.11
CA THR A 221 13.56 13.33 -8.77
C THR A 221 12.29 12.54 -8.51
N LEU A 222 12.33 11.20 -8.68
CA LEU A 222 11.20 10.34 -8.34
C LEU A 222 10.82 10.47 -6.86
N ASN A 223 11.80 10.50 -5.95
CA ASN A 223 11.54 10.66 -4.52
C ASN A 223 10.86 11.98 -4.18
N VAL A 224 11.27 13.08 -4.82
CA VAL A 224 10.64 14.40 -4.63
C VAL A 224 9.18 14.36 -5.09
N ILE A 225 8.90 13.78 -6.26
CA ILE A 225 7.54 13.62 -6.79
C ILE A 225 6.68 12.79 -5.81
N ILE A 226 7.21 11.67 -5.35
CA ILE A 226 6.54 10.74 -4.41
C ILE A 226 6.20 11.43 -3.09
N ILE A 227 7.12 12.22 -2.54
CA ILE A 227 6.93 12.94 -1.27
C ILE A 227 5.85 14.01 -1.44
N GLN A 228 5.90 14.76 -2.54
CA GLN A 228 4.94 15.84 -2.82
C GLN A 228 3.54 15.32 -3.06
N ASN A 229 3.38 14.26 -3.86
CA ASN A 229 2.06 13.70 -4.15
C ASN A 229 1.43 12.94 -2.97
N SER A 230 2.19 12.65 -1.91
CA SER A 230 1.69 12.06 -0.67
C SER A 230 1.04 13.06 0.28
N THR A 231 1.25 14.37 0.07
CA THR A 231 0.89 15.41 1.05
C THR A 231 -0.62 15.46 1.32
N GLU A 232 -1.44 15.41 0.28
CA GLU A 232 -2.89 15.42 0.40
C GLU A 232 -3.40 14.19 1.17
N GLY A 233 -2.91 13.00 0.81
CA GLY A 233 -3.31 11.75 1.46
C GLY A 233 -2.93 11.72 2.95
N ARG A 234 -1.76 12.24 3.32
CA ARG A 234 -1.35 12.38 4.74
C ARG A 234 -2.32 13.25 5.53
N ALA A 235 -2.72 14.38 4.96
CA ALA A 235 -3.65 15.32 5.60
C ALA A 235 -5.06 14.74 5.83
N MET A 236 -5.42 13.66 5.14
CA MET A 236 -6.69 12.98 5.29
C MET A 236 -6.73 11.99 6.47
N CYS A 237 -5.58 11.63 7.05
CA CYS A 237 -5.51 10.64 8.12
C CYS A 237 -5.82 11.24 9.49
N ASP A 238 -6.58 10.49 10.30
CA ASP A 238 -6.81 10.81 11.71
C ASP A 238 -5.58 10.44 12.57
N VAL A 239 -4.84 9.43 12.12
CA VAL A 239 -3.56 8.97 12.71
C VAL A 239 -2.54 8.82 11.59
N LEU A 240 -1.40 9.50 11.73
CA LEU A 240 -0.28 9.38 10.80
C LEU A 240 0.97 8.92 11.55
N ILE A 241 1.50 7.77 11.15
CA ILE A 241 2.71 7.18 11.71
C ILE A 241 3.78 7.15 10.61
N SER A 242 4.93 7.77 10.91
CA SER A 242 6.07 7.83 9.99
C SER A 242 7.30 7.19 10.65
N PRO A 243 7.55 5.89 10.42
CA PRO A 243 8.74 5.21 10.93
C PRO A 243 10.01 5.82 10.35
N GLU A 244 11.00 6.11 11.19
CA GLU A 244 12.24 6.77 10.78
C GLU A 244 13.28 5.83 10.17
N ALA A 245 12.87 4.66 9.67
CA ALA A 245 13.76 3.69 9.02
C ALA A 245 14.52 4.27 7.83
N ASN A 246 13.89 5.21 7.11
CA ASN A 246 14.43 5.89 5.95
C ASN A 246 15.64 6.81 6.25
N GLN A 247 15.89 7.17 7.50
CA GLN A 247 17.11 7.89 7.90
C GLN A 247 18.38 7.03 7.78
N LYS A 248 18.24 5.69 7.87
CA LYS A 248 19.37 4.73 7.84
C LYS A 248 19.33 3.78 6.65
N TYR A 249 18.15 3.59 6.06
CA TYR A 249 17.90 2.63 4.98
C TYR A 249 17.21 3.32 3.81
N ASN A 250 17.31 2.71 2.64
CA ASN A 250 16.66 3.16 1.42
C ASN A 250 15.75 2.07 0.84
N GLU A 251 15.09 2.36 -0.25
CA GLU A 251 14.14 1.48 -0.96
C GLU A 251 14.75 0.16 -1.46
N PHE A 252 16.07 0.01 -1.48
CA PHE A 252 16.79 -1.20 -1.90
C PHE A 252 17.42 -1.97 -0.73
N SER A 253 17.21 -1.54 0.51
CA SER A 253 17.79 -2.13 1.72
C SER A 253 17.07 -3.41 2.17
N PHE A 254 16.74 -4.32 1.23
CA PHE A 254 15.98 -5.54 1.51
C PHE A 254 16.62 -6.44 2.57
N ALA A 255 17.96 -6.50 2.64
CA ALA A 255 18.68 -7.27 3.65
C ALA A 255 18.45 -6.78 5.09
N ALA A 256 17.94 -5.55 5.28
CA ALA A 256 17.70 -4.96 6.58
C ALA A 256 16.28 -5.26 7.13
N PHE A 257 15.62 -6.32 6.64
CA PHE A 257 14.23 -6.67 6.96
C PHE A 257 13.88 -6.53 8.45
N ASP A 258 14.58 -7.28 9.33
CA ASP A 258 14.26 -7.27 10.77
C ASP A 258 14.42 -5.88 11.41
N LYS A 259 15.37 -5.09 10.93
CA LYS A 259 15.61 -3.73 11.45
C LYS A 259 14.51 -2.77 10.98
N ILE A 260 14.15 -2.81 9.70
CA ILE A 260 13.09 -1.96 9.13
C ILE A 260 11.73 -2.33 9.74
N TYR A 261 11.43 -3.63 9.86
CA TYR A 261 10.26 -4.13 10.59
C TYR A 261 10.18 -3.51 12.00
N LYS A 262 11.31 -3.55 12.75
CA LYS A 262 11.37 -3.02 14.11
C LYS A 262 11.08 -1.51 14.18
N TYR A 263 11.55 -0.73 13.21
CA TYR A 263 11.21 0.71 13.15
C TYR A 263 9.69 0.93 13.03
N GLY A 264 9.01 0.15 12.19
CA GLY A 264 7.55 0.23 12.06
C GLY A 264 6.83 -0.14 13.34
N TYR A 265 7.25 -1.23 13.97
CA TYR A 265 6.70 -1.69 15.24
C TYR A 265 6.90 -0.66 16.37
N ASP A 266 8.14 -0.21 16.58
CA ASP A 266 8.48 0.72 17.66
C ASP A 266 7.78 2.09 17.50
N ALA A 267 7.75 2.64 16.27
CA ALA A 267 7.11 3.91 16.00
C ALA A 267 5.59 3.85 16.27
N THR A 268 4.95 2.76 15.84
CA THR A 268 3.52 2.57 16.04
C THR A 268 3.20 2.35 17.51
N LYS A 269 3.96 1.49 18.17
CA LYS A 269 3.79 1.23 19.62
C LYS A 269 3.94 2.51 20.42
N LYS A 270 5.01 3.28 20.18
CA LYS A 270 5.25 4.56 20.85
C LYS A 270 4.07 5.52 20.65
N TYR A 271 3.60 5.67 19.39
CA TYR A 271 2.46 6.54 19.11
C TYR A 271 1.21 6.14 19.91
N LEU A 272 0.91 4.83 19.98
CA LEU A 272 -0.26 4.33 20.70
C LEU A 272 -0.13 4.50 22.22
N GLU A 273 1.07 4.33 22.78
CA GLU A 273 1.37 4.57 24.19
C GLU A 273 1.20 6.05 24.57
N GLU A 274 1.64 6.96 23.71
CA GLU A 274 1.53 8.40 23.89
C GLU A 274 0.11 8.95 23.67
N ASN A 275 -0.79 8.17 22.99
CA ASN A 275 -2.14 8.61 22.62
C ASN A 275 -3.23 7.61 23.05
N PRO A 276 -3.41 7.32 24.36
CA PRO A 276 -4.35 6.31 24.84
C PRO A 276 -5.81 6.60 24.47
N GLU A 277 -6.20 7.88 24.32
CA GLU A 277 -7.56 8.26 23.94
C GLU A 277 -7.86 7.89 22.47
N ILE A 278 -6.88 8.00 21.59
CA ILE A 278 -7.06 7.55 20.20
C ILE A 278 -7.19 6.02 20.13
N VAL A 279 -6.46 5.30 20.99
CA VAL A 279 -6.55 3.83 21.09
C VAL A 279 -7.97 3.39 21.45
N LYS A 280 -8.63 4.06 22.42
CA LYS A 280 -10.03 3.77 22.81
C LYS A 280 -10.96 3.93 21.59
N LYS A 281 -10.85 5.07 20.89
CA LYS A 281 -11.65 5.37 19.68
C LYS A 281 -11.44 4.33 18.58
N LEU A 282 -10.18 3.96 18.29
CA LEU A 282 -9.85 3.00 17.24
C LEU A 282 -10.31 1.56 17.55
N ARG A 283 -10.51 1.23 18.84
CA ARG A 283 -11.08 -0.06 19.27
C ARG A 283 -12.60 -0.11 19.18
N GLY A 284 -13.27 0.99 18.88
CA GLY A 284 -14.74 1.06 18.92
C GLY A 284 -15.31 0.85 20.33
N LYS A 285 -14.56 1.22 21.37
CA LYS A 285 -14.97 1.18 22.78
C LYS A 285 -15.18 2.61 23.28
N ASP A 286 -16.16 3.29 22.70
CA ASP A 286 -16.67 4.56 23.23
C ASP A 286 -17.62 4.31 24.39
#